data_b6f3928848a505b04a1f9cd1ff491683
#
_entry.id   b6f3928848a505b04a1f9cd1ff491683
#
_cell.length_a   1.000
_cell.length_b   1.000
_cell.length_c   1.000
_cell.angle_alpha   90.00
_cell.angle_beta   90.00
_cell.angle_gamma   90.00
#
_symmetry.space_group_name_H-M   'P 1'
#
loop_
_entity.id
_entity.type
_entity.pdbx_description
1 polymer ?
#
loop_
_entity_poly.entity_id
_entity_poly.type
_entity_poly.pdbx_seq_one_letter_code
_entity_poly.pdbx_strand_id
1 'polypeptide(L)'
;MKKAALLFIAALIITANIDFIWPFTTERADGDEFEHDLNTAEMLTYQDPDFGFTVRYPSFFALQPDSLDDYTGNVRLSYNNEWATIVLECYALRNYSQSLKSGMDSLAQVLHATGHILGSDYFILCGPQYENGSRMEDYSYYSRFVSRGKLWFVYTMVYPDRYHNHLGRLLKEIDDWQVFEDLHTGISRADKFMLDAQRKGHKKKRAVFNNI
;
A
#
# COMPACT_ATOMS: atom_id res chain seq x y z
N MET A 1 -2.69 -0.75 -25.30
CA MET A 1 -2.88 -1.64 -24.14
C MET A 1 -2.01 -1.29 -22.93
N LYS A 2 -0.71 -0.92 -23.09
CA LYS A 2 0.18 -0.54 -21.95
C LYS A 2 -0.28 0.72 -21.17
N LYS A 3 -0.87 1.71 -21.86
CA LYS A 3 -1.39 2.95 -21.23
C LYS A 3 -2.67 2.72 -20.41
N ALA A 4 -3.50 1.75 -20.80
CA ALA A 4 -4.72 1.41 -20.07
C ALA A 4 -4.41 0.70 -18.73
N ALA A 5 -3.39 -0.15 -18.69
CA ALA A 5 -2.96 -0.82 -17.46
C ALA A 5 -2.35 0.18 -16.45
N LEU A 6 -1.63 1.20 -16.93
CA LEU A 6 -1.07 2.26 -16.08
C LEU A 6 -2.18 3.15 -15.48
N LEU A 7 -3.20 3.47 -16.27
CA LEU A 7 -4.37 4.24 -15.82
C LEU A 7 -5.20 3.45 -14.79
N PHE A 8 -5.24 2.12 -14.92
CA PHE A 8 -5.92 1.24 -13.97
C PHE A 8 -5.20 1.21 -12.60
N ILE A 9 -3.85 1.24 -12.60
CA ILE A 9 -3.04 1.32 -11.38
C ILE A 9 -3.27 2.67 -10.67
N ALA A 10 -3.33 3.77 -11.43
CA ALA A 10 -3.63 5.09 -10.88
C ALA A 10 -5.05 5.16 -10.29
N ALA A 11 -6.05 4.55 -10.95
CA ALA A 11 -7.42 4.49 -10.47
C ALA A 11 -7.56 3.68 -9.17
N LEU A 12 -6.76 2.63 -8.98
CA LEU A 12 -6.78 1.77 -7.80
C LEU A 12 -6.31 2.48 -6.52
N ILE A 13 -5.38 3.43 -6.66
CA ILE A 13 -4.88 4.24 -5.54
C ILE A 13 -5.89 5.34 -5.14
N ILE A 14 -6.93 5.59 -5.96
CA ILE A 14 -7.73 6.81 -5.93
C ILE A 14 -9.16 6.58 -5.41
N THR A 15 -9.61 5.36 -5.13
CA THR A 15 -10.99 5.13 -4.66
C THR A 15 -11.15 5.25 -3.14
N ALA A 16 -10.54 6.26 -2.54
CA ALA A 16 -10.90 6.67 -1.20
C ALA A 16 -12.14 7.58 -1.27
N ASN A 17 -13.34 7.04 -1.16
CA ASN A 17 -14.50 7.84 -0.81
C ASN A 17 -14.30 8.34 0.63
N ILE A 18 -13.67 9.51 0.75
CA ILE A 18 -13.61 10.25 2.00
C ILE A 18 -14.79 11.23 1.95
N ASP A 19 -15.86 10.93 2.68
CA ASP A 19 -16.91 11.91 2.95
C ASP A 19 -16.30 13.01 3.84
N PHE A 20 -16.03 14.14 3.21
CA PHE A 20 -15.30 15.25 3.79
C PHE A 20 -16.27 16.21 4.49
N ILE A 21 -16.21 16.29 5.79
CA ILE A 21 -16.85 17.36 6.57
C ILE A 21 -15.75 18.18 7.24
N TRP A 22 -15.67 19.46 6.86
CA TRP A 22 -14.70 20.45 7.34
C TRP A 22 -15.22 21.22 8.55
N PRO A 23 -14.42 21.40 9.63
CA PRO A 23 -14.34 22.71 10.27
C PRO A 23 -12.93 23.10 10.78
N PHE A 24 -12.68 24.39 10.76
CA PHE A 24 -11.47 25.07 11.23
C PHE A 24 -11.44 25.19 12.76
N THR A 25 -10.27 25.02 13.33
CA THR A 25 -9.59 25.59 14.53
C THR A 25 -9.02 24.58 15.54
N THR A 26 -7.78 24.82 15.94
CA THR A 26 -6.90 24.19 16.96
C THR A 26 -5.89 23.15 16.45
N GLU A 27 -5.11 23.55 15.46
CA GLU A 27 -4.25 22.64 14.66
C GLU A 27 -3.05 22.04 15.43
N ARG A 28 -2.66 22.56 16.59
CA ARG A 28 -1.42 22.17 17.26
C ARG A 28 -1.63 21.14 18.38
N ALA A 29 -2.77 21.15 19.01
CA ALA A 29 -3.08 20.21 20.10
C ALA A 29 -3.35 18.79 19.60
N ASP A 30 -3.94 18.66 18.40
CA ASP A 30 -4.34 17.38 17.83
C ASP A 30 -3.16 16.51 17.38
N GLY A 31 -2.10 17.14 16.84
CA GLY A 31 -0.90 16.43 16.40
C GLY A 31 -0.14 15.81 17.56
N ASP A 32 0.03 16.56 18.65
CA ASP A 32 0.76 16.11 19.85
C ASP A 32 -0.01 14.99 20.56
N GLU A 33 -1.35 15.07 20.63
CA GLU A 33 -2.21 14.03 21.18
C GLU A 33 -2.14 12.75 20.34
N PHE A 34 -2.27 12.90 19.03
CA PHE A 34 -2.13 11.78 18.09
C PHE A 34 -0.76 11.11 18.22
N GLU A 35 0.32 11.88 18.30
CA GLU A 35 1.68 11.35 18.44
C GLU A 35 1.85 10.59 19.76
N HIS A 36 1.27 11.13 20.86
CA HIS A 36 1.27 10.45 22.14
C HIS A 36 0.54 9.11 22.06
N ASP A 37 -0.66 9.10 21.51
CA ASP A 37 -1.47 7.89 21.31
C ASP A 37 -0.77 6.90 20.40
N LEU A 38 -0.18 7.37 19.30
CA LEU A 38 0.58 6.55 18.39
C LEU A 38 1.77 5.88 19.08
N ASN A 39 2.51 6.60 19.92
CA ASN A 39 3.69 6.08 20.60
C ASN A 39 3.36 5.09 21.71
N THR A 40 2.18 5.19 22.33
CA THR A 40 1.71 4.32 23.43
C THR A 40 0.83 3.15 22.96
N ALA A 41 0.27 3.23 21.76
CA ALA A 41 -0.63 2.22 21.24
C ALA A 41 0.03 0.84 21.12
N GLU A 42 -0.75 -0.20 21.39
CA GLU A 42 -0.43 -1.56 20.98
C GLU A 42 -0.41 -1.65 19.45
N MET A 43 0.58 -2.36 18.90
CA MET A 43 0.63 -2.66 17.49
C MET A 43 0.00 -4.00 17.21
N LEU A 44 -1.08 -4.00 16.46
CA LEU A 44 -1.74 -5.20 15.95
C LEU A 44 -1.10 -5.65 14.64
N THR A 45 -1.29 -6.91 14.28
CA THR A 45 -0.83 -7.48 13.02
C THR A 45 -2.01 -8.00 12.23
N TYR A 46 -2.14 -7.54 10.98
CA TYR A 46 -3.01 -8.13 9.98
C TYR A 46 -2.19 -9.05 9.07
N GLN A 47 -2.73 -10.22 8.74
CA GLN A 47 -2.16 -11.12 7.73
C GLN A 47 -3.17 -11.32 6.61
N ASP A 48 -2.75 -11.02 5.39
CA ASP A 48 -3.57 -11.24 4.21
C ASP A 48 -3.75 -12.74 3.92
N PRO A 49 -4.99 -13.23 3.75
CA PRO A 49 -5.26 -14.64 3.56
C PRO A 49 -4.84 -15.18 2.19
N ASP A 50 -4.77 -14.32 1.16
CA ASP A 50 -4.53 -14.74 -0.22
C ASP A 50 -3.06 -14.63 -0.60
N PHE A 51 -2.43 -13.51 -0.29
CA PHE A 51 -1.03 -13.23 -0.64
C PHE A 51 -0.07 -13.45 0.53
N GLY A 52 -0.58 -13.54 1.77
CA GLY A 52 0.20 -13.85 2.96
C GLY A 52 1.08 -12.70 3.46
N PHE A 53 0.94 -11.49 2.92
CA PHE A 53 1.66 -10.35 3.46
C PHE A 53 1.14 -9.99 4.86
N THR A 54 1.99 -9.38 5.67
CA THR A 54 1.65 -8.92 7.01
C THR A 54 1.79 -7.42 7.10
N VAL A 55 0.91 -6.79 7.88
CA VAL A 55 0.94 -5.35 8.16
C VAL A 55 0.78 -5.12 9.66
N ARG A 56 1.68 -4.34 10.25
CA ARG A 56 1.55 -3.89 11.63
C ARG A 56 0.91 -2.51 11.67
N TYR A 57 -0.04 -2.34 12.56
CA TYR A 57 -0.79 -1.09 12.67
C TYR A 57 -1.21 -0.80 14.12
N PRO A 58 -1.39 0.47 14.51
CA PRO A 58 -1.84 0.83 15.85
C PRO A 58 -3.26 0.33 16.12
N SER A 59 -3.52 -0.12 17.35
CA SER A 59 -4.81 -0.71 17.76
C SER A 59 -6.01 0.22 17.62
N PHE A 60 -5.81 1.53 17.55
CA PHE A 60 -6.87 2.51 17.37
C PHE A 60 -7.22 2.79 15.90
N PHE A 61 -6.50 2.18 14.93
CA PHE A 61 -6.90 2.20 13.53
C PHE A 61 -8.00 1.18 13.28
N ALA A 62 -9.07 1.58 12.63
CA ALA A 62 -10.18 0.69 12.28
C ALA A 62 -9.92 0.01 10.93
N LEU A 63 -10.07 -1.32 10.91
CA LEU A 63 -10.09 -2.09 9.67
C LEU A 63 -11.34 -1.72 8.89
N GLN A 64 -11.17 -1.26 7.65
CA GLN A 64 -12.28 -0.92 6.78
C GLN A 64 -12.76 -2.18 6.04
N PRO A 65 -14.08 -2.38 5.92
CA PRO A 65 -14.59 -3.46 5.09
C PRO A 65 -14.08 -3.28 3.66
N ASP A 66 -13.75 -4.39 3.01
CA ASP A 66 -13.30 -4.40 1.62
C ASP A 66 -14.41 -3.80 0.74
N SER A 67 -14.25 -2.53 0.37
CA SER A 67 -15.21 -1.81 -0.47
C SER A 67 -15.05 -2.13 -1.96
N LEU A 68 -14.08 -2.99 -2.30
CA LEU A 68 -13.73 -3.39 -3.67
C LEU A 68 -13.87 -4.91 -3.77
N ASP A 69 -15.08 -5.36 -4.02
CA ASP A 69 -15.46 -6.78 -4.15
C ASP A 69 -14.64 -7.61 -5.17
N ASP A 70 -13.78 -6.96 -5.96
CA ASP A 70 -13.01 -7.61 -7.03
C ASP A 70 -11.49 -7.72 -6.77
N TYR A 71 -10.95 -7.21 -5.66
CA TYR A 71 -9.51 -7.24 -5.40
C TYR A 71 -9.18 -7.97 -4.10
N THR A 72 -8.86 -9.25 -4.24
CA THR A 72 -8.20 -10.02 -3.20
C THR A 72 -6.79 -9.47 -2.99
N GLY A 73 -6.35 -9.41 -1.73
CA GLY A 73 -5.01 -8.95 -1.38
C GLY A 73 -4.90 -7.44 -1.18
N ASN A 74 -5.96 -6.83 -0.64
CA ASN A 74 -5.97 -5.45 -0.17
C ASN A 74 -6.46 -5.37 1.27
N VAL A 75 -5.79 -4.59 2.10
CA VAL A 75 -6.25 -4.21 3.43
C VAL A 75 -6.17 -2.71 3.59
N ARG A 76 -7.23 -2.13 4.11
CA ARG A 76 -7.33 -0.70 4.40
C ARG A 76 -7.68 -0.48 5.85
N LEU A 77 -6.91 0.36 6.50
CA LEU A 77 -7.05 0.74 7.91
C LEU A 77 -7.14 2.26 7.98
N SER A 78 -8.04 2.78 8.78
CA SER A 78 -8.16 4.23 8.93
C SER A 78 -8.24 4.67 10.38
N TYR A 79 -7.63 5.81 10.64
CA TYR A 79 -7.87 6.63 11.81
C TYR A 79 -8.64 7.86 11.38
N ASN A 80 -9.74 8.11 12.06
CA ASN A 80 -10.58 9.28 11.79
C ASN A 80 -10.87 9.98 13.11
N ASN A 81 -10.61 11.27 13.16
CA ASN A 81 -11.12 12.15 14.18
C ASN A 81 -11.86 13.34 13.55
N GLU A 82 -12.31 14.31 14.35
CA GLU A 82 -13.06 15.48 13.84
C GLU A 82 -12.24 16.31 12.82
N TRP A 83 -10.92 16.15 12.80
CA TRP A 83 -9.98 17.04 12.11
C TRP A 83 -9.16 16.35 11.00
N ALA A 84 -9.02 15.04 11.07
CA ALA A 84 -8.10 14.31 10.19
C ALA A 84 -8.57 12.90 9.86
N THR A 85 -8.27 12.48 8.66
CA THR A 85 -8.29 11.08 8.25
C THR A 85 -6.88 10.65 7.87
N ILE A 86 -6.35 9.63 8.53
CA ILE A 86 -5.09 8.98 8.16
C ILE A 86 -5.44 7.57 7.70
N VAL A 87 -5.00 7.21 6.51
CA VAL A 87 -5.26 5.90 5.90
C VAL A 87 -3.95 5.15 5.74
N LEU A 88 -3.94 3.91 6.22
CA LEU A 88 -2.92 2.92 5.91
C LEU A 88 -3.53 1.90 4.95
N GLU A 89 -2.85 1.62 3.87
CA GLU A 89 -3.32 0.66 2.87
C GLU A 89 -2.16 -0.26 2.46
N CYS A 90 -2.41 -1.57 2.44
CA CYS A 90 -1.44 -2.52 1.93
C CYS A 90 -2.10 -3.44 0.92
N TYR A 91 -1.43 -3.61 -0.22
CA TYR A 91 -1.99 -4.38 -1.33
C TYR A 91 -0.92 -5.01 -2.21
N ALA A 92 -1.33 -6.01 -3.00
CA ALA A 92 -0.50 -6.65 -4.00
C ALA A 92 -0.98 -6.29 -5.41
N LEU A 93 -0.04 -5.91 -6.29
CA LEU A 93 -0.34 -5.64 -7.70
C LEU A 93 0.70 -6.26 -8.63
N ARG A 94 0.32 -6.46 -9.91
CA ARG A 94 1.23 -7.06 -10.88
C ARG A 94 2.36 -6.10 -11.26
N ASN A 95 3.58 -6.62 -11.22
CA ASN A 95 4.76 -5.93 -11.71
C ASN A 95 5.01 -6.25 -13.18
N TYR A 96 4.86 -5.24 -14.03
CA TYR A 96 5.16 -5.33 -15.47
C TYR A 96 6.47 -4.64 -15.84
N SER A 97 7.20 -4.14 -14.86
CA SER A 97 8.45 -3.41 -15.08
C SER A 97 9.60 -4.35 -15.38
N GLN A 98 10.53 -3.91 -16.21
CA GLN A 98 11.72 -4.69 -16.54
C GLN A 98 12.78 -4.65 -15.44
N SER A 99 12.78 -3.59 -14.64
CA SER A 99 13.70 -3.40 -13.53
C SER A 99 13.03 -2.62 -12.41
N LEU A 100 13.63 -2.68 -11.22
CA LEU A 100 13.20 -1.91 -10.05
C LEU A 100 13.17 -0.40 -10.37
N LYS A 101 14.24 0.11 -11.00
CA LYS A 101 14.34 1.51 -11.38
C LYS A 101 13.25 1.92 -12.38
N SER A 102 13.00 1.13 -13.42
CA SER A 102 11.95 1.46 -14.40
C SER A 102 10.55 1.42 -13.79
N GLY A 103 10.32 0.55 -12.81
CA GLY A 103 9.10 0.53 -12.02
C GLY A 103 8.93 1.80 -11.20
N MET A 104 9.98 2.18 -10.47
CA MET A 104 10.01 3.41 -9.69
C MET A 104 9.76 4.64 -10.58
N ASP A 105 10.49 4.80 -11.68
CA ASP A 105 10.37 5.96 -12.57
C ASP A 105 8.93 6.08 -13.14
N SER A 106 8.34 4.95 -13.53
CA SER A 106 6.98 4.91 -14.07
C SER A 106 5.92 5.27 -13.03
N LEU A 107 6.06 4.70 -11.81
CA LEU A 107 5.12 4.97 -10.72
C LEU A 107 5.30 6.37 -10.15
N ALA A 108 6.53 6.88 -10.07
CA ALA A 108 6.79 8.25 -9.65
C ALA A 108 6.09 9.28 -10.57
N GLN A 109 6.08 9.03 -11.87
CA GLN A 109 5.37 9.89 -12.82
C GLN A 109 3.85 9.82 -12.62
N VAL A 110 3.29 8.61 -12.44
CA VAL A 110 1.85 8.41 -12.28
C VAL A 110 1.34 8.98 -10.97
N LEU A 111 2.11 8.82 -9.89
CA LEU A 111 1.75 9.26 -8.55
C LEU A 111 2.17 10.72 -8.27
N HIS A 112 2.75 11.41 -9.25
CA HIS A 112 3.27 12.76 -9.06
C HIS A 112 4.24 12.87 -7.88
N ALA A 113 5.10 11.85 -7.70
CA ALA A 113 6.04 11.81 -6.60
C ALA A 113 7.01 13.00 -6.65
N THR A 114 7.20 13.65 -5.51
CA THR A 114 8.17 14.74 -5.32
C THR A 114 9.44 14.25 -4.62
N GLY A 115 9.38 13.11 -3.94
CA GLY A 115 10.52 12.44 -3.31
C GLY A 115 10.54 10.95 -3.63
N HIS A 116 11.76 10.39 -3.73
CA HIS A 116 11.94 8.96 -3.93
C HIS A 116 13.22 8.44 -3.31
N ILE A 117 13.21 7.18 -2.89
CA ILE A 117 14.37 6.42 -2.41
C ILE A 117 14.39 5.10 -3.17
N LEU A 118 15.55 4.69 -3.68
CA LEU A 118 15.75 3.40 -4.34
C LEU A 118 16.61 2.51 -3.47
N GLY A 119 16.06 1.38 -3.04
CA GLY A 119 16.77 0.32 -2.31
C GLY A 119 17.23 -0.82 -3.23
N SER A 120 17.55 -1.97 -2.64
CA SER A 120 18.00 -3.16 -3.38
C SER A 120 16.86 -3.94 -4.03
N ASP A 121 15.72 -4.06 -3.34
CA ASP A 121 14.52 -4.80 -3.77
C ASP A 121 13.22 -4.02 -3.53
N TYR A 122 13.34 -2.75 -3.15
CA TYR A 122 12.24 -1.84 -2.89
C TYR A 122 12.57 -0.43 -3.38
N PHE A 123 11.54 0.38 -3.46
CA PHE A 123 11.65 1.84 -3.51
C PHE A 123 10.54 2.49 -2.70
N ILE A 124 10.77 3.74 -2.32
CA ILE A 124 9.82 4.59 -1.62
C ILE A 124 9.49 5.76 -2.52
N LEU A 125 8.22 6.13 -2.57
CA LEU A 125 7.72 7.34 -3.23
C LEU A 125 6.92 8.14 -2.21
N CYS A 126 7.09 9.46 -2.25
CA CYS A 126 6.27 10.38 -1.46
C CYS A 126 5.93 11.63 -2.28
N GLY A 127 4.84 12.27 -1.94
CA GLY A 127 4.38 13.48 -2.63
C GLY A 127 2.97 13.88 -2.23
N PRO A 128 2.41 14.91 -2.89
CA PRO A 128 1.04 15.33 -2.67
C PRO A 128 0.05 14.23 -3.09
N GLN A 129 -1.03 14.08 -2.34
CA GLN A 129 -2.09 13.14 -2.69
C GLN A 129 -2.95 13.68 -3.82
N TYR A 130 -3.35 12.79 -4.73
CA TYR A 130 -4.30 13.08 -5.81
C TYR A 130 -5.49 12.14 -5.73
N GLU A 131 -6.68 12.68 -5.97
CA GLU A 131 -7.93 11.93 -6.06
C GLU A 131 -8.65 12.31 -7.35
N ASN A 132 -9.07 11.33 -8.14
CA ASN A 132 -9.75 11.54 -9.43
C ASN A 132 -9.02 12.52 -10.37
N GLY A 133 -7.68 12.53 -10.33
CA GLY A 133 -6.83 13.41 -11.12
C GLY A 133 -6.68 14.85 -10.59
N SER A 134 -7.31 15.17 -9.46
CA SER A 134 -7.17 16.46 -8.78
C SER A 134 -6.30 16.29 -7.52
N ARG A 135 -5.44 17.29 -7.28
CA ARG A 135 -4.66 17.32 -6.05
C ARG A 135 -5.59 17.53 -4.86
N MET A 136 -5.46 16.69 -3.84
CA MET A 136 -6.06 16.93 -2.54
C MET A 136 -5.24 18.00 -1.81
N GLU A 137 -5.89 19.11 -1.45
CA GLU A 137 -5.22 20.16 -0.68
C GLU A 137 -4.84 19.63 0.70
N ASP A 138 -3.64 19.96 1.15
CA ASP A 138 -3.11 19.63 2.48
C ASP A 138 -3.03 18.12 2.79
N TYR A 139 -2.96 17.26 1.77
CA TYR A 139 -2.74 15.83 1.91
C TYR A 139 -1.52 15.36 1.13
N SER A 140 -0.75 14.50 1.79
CA SER A 140 0.41 13.82 1.22
C SER A 140 0.28 12.31 1.36
N TYR A 141 1.09 11.61 0.56
CA TYR A 141 1.25 10.17 0.68
C TYR A 141 2.71 9.79 0.92
N TYR A 142 2.91 8.62 1.54
CA TYR A 142 4.20 7.95 1.69
C TYR A 142 4.01 6.46 1.42
N SER A 143 4.69 5.93 0.41
CA SER A 143 4.45 4.58 -0.11
C SER A 143 5.74 3.82 -0.31
N ARG A 144 5.84 2.61 0.25
CA ARG A 144 6.91 1.65 0.02
C ARG A 144 6.43 0.56 -0.93
N PHE A 145 7.20 0.33 -1.99
CA PHE A 145 6.98 -0.68 -3.01
C PHE A 145 8.07 -1.74 -2.90
N VAL A 146 7.72 -2.98 -2.63
CA VAL A 146 8.66 -4.10 -2.51
C VAL A 146 8.43 -5.08 -3.64
N SER A 147 9.49 -5.40 -4.40
CA SER A 147 9.41 -6.33 -5.52
C SER A 147 9.58 -7.78 -5.03
N ARG A 148 8.61 -8.64 -5.35
CA ARG A 148 8.69 -10.08 -5.13
C ARG A 148 8.18 -10.82 -6.37
N GLY A 149 9.10 -11.33 -7.17
CA GLY A 149 8.78 -12.02 -8.41
C GLY A 149 8.06 -11.10 -9.40
N LYS A 150 6.80 -11.42 -9.73
CA LYS A 150 5.96 -10.63 -10.65
C LYS A 150 4.96 -9.73 -9.93
N LEU A 151 5.18 -9.47 -8.66
CA LEU A 151 4.28 -8.64 -7.85
C LEU A 151 5.07 -7.47 -7.24
N TRP A 152 4.38 -6.35 -7.12
CA TRP A 152 4.66 -5.31 -6.17
C TRP A 152 3.78 -5.54 -4.95
N PHE A 153 4.39 -5.54 -3.78
CA PHE A 153 3.69 -5.37 -2.53
C PHE A 153 3.87 -3.92 -2.11
N VAL A 154 2.77 -3.27 -1.80
CA VAL A 154 2.75 -1.84 -1.52
C VAL A 154 2.20 -1.61 -0.13
N TYR A 155 2.92 -0.87 0.68
CA TYR A 155 2.41 -0.34 1.93
C TYR A 155 2.45 1.18 1.83
N THR A 156 1.28 1.80 1.87
CA THR A 156 1.09 3.23 1.69
C THR A 156 0.38 3.85 2.88
N MET A 157 0.71 5.09 3.16
CA MET A 157 0.02 5.95 4.11
C MET A 157 -0.39 7.23 3.40
N VAL A 158 -1.65 7.64 3.57
CA VAL A 158 -2.18 8.94 3.16
C VAL A 158 -2.54 9.71 4.43
N TYR A 159 -2.10 10.95 4.52
CA TYR A 159 -2.21 11.74 5.73
C TYR A 159 -2.31 13.23 5.45
N PRO A 160 -2.94 14.03 6.34
CA PRO A 160 -2.90 15.49 6.27
C PRO A 160 -1.50 16.03 6.54
N ASP A 161 -1.03 17.01 5.76
CA ASP A 161 0.33 17.58 5.84
C ASP A 161 0.68 18.08 7.25
N ARG A 162 -0.28 18.59 7.99
CA ARG A 162 -0.12 19.04 9.37
C ARG A 162 0.33 17.95 10.36
N TYR A 163 0.04 16.67 10.06
CA TYR A 163 0.48 15.53 10.87
C TYR A 163 1.87 15.03 10.51
N HIS A 164 2.51 15.57 9.49
CA HIS A 164 3.78 15.06 8.97
C HIS A 164 4.84 14.81 10.05
N ASN A 165 4.99 15.76 10.99
CA ASN A 165 5.99 15.67 12.06
C ASN A 165 5.59 14.70 13.20
N HIS A 166 4.36 14.24 13.24
CA HIS A 166 3.79 13.37 14.28
C HIS A 166 3.66 11.89 13.86
N LEU A 167 4.12 11.55 12.66
CA LEU A 167 3.96 10.21 12.04
C LEU A 167 5.19 9.32 12.20
N GLY A 168 6.18 9.70 13.01
CA GLY A 168 7.49 9.05 13.06
C GLY A 168 7.44 7.54 13.24
N ARG A 169 6.54 7.03 14.09
CA ARG A 169 6.36 5.60 14.33
C ARG A 169 5.77 4.89 13.11
N LEU A 170 4.76 5.47 12.44
CA LEU A 170 4.16 4.88 11.24
C LEU A 170 5.13 4.89 10.06
N LEU A 171 5.85 5.97 9.87
CA LEU A 171 6.90 6.04 8.85
C LEU A 171 7.94 4.95 9.07
N LYS A 172 8.36 4.74 10.34
CA LYS A 172 9.29 3.67 10.69
C LYS A 172 8.71 2.28 10.41
N GLU A 173 7.45 2.01 10.71
CA GLU A 173 6.80 0.74 10.38
C GLU A 173 6.77 0.48 8.86
N ILE A 174 6.53 1.52 8.05
CA ILE A 174 6.59 1.42 6.59
C ILE A 174 8.02 1.21 6.11
N ASP A 175 9.00 1.94 6.65
CA ASP A 175 10.40 1.84 6.26
C ASP A 175 11.01 0.47 6.61
N ASP A 176 10.65 -0.08 7.75
CA ASP A 176 11.14 -1.37 8.23
C ASP A 176 10.26 -2.55 7.76
N TRP A 177 9.18 -2.27 7.01
CA TRP A 177 8.21 -3.27 6.62
C TRP A 177 8.84 -4.47 5.90
N GLN A 178 8.61 -5.64 6.46
CA GLN A 178 8.89 -6.93 5.85
C GLN A 178 7.57 -7.49 5.32
N VAL A 179 7.48 -7.71 4.00
CA VAL A 179 6.25 -8.19 3.33
C VAL A 179 5.71 -9.46 3.98
N PHE A 180 6.62 -10.37 4.32
CA PHE A 180 6.31 -11.62 5.00
C PHE A 180 7.07 -11.63 6.33
N GLU A 181 6.37 -11.68 7.44
CA GLU A 181 7.03 -12.04 8.69
C GLU A 181 7.53 -13.48 8.55
N ASP A 182 8.78 -13.74 8.94
CA ASP A 182 9.33 -15.08 9.10
C ASP A 182 8.55 -15.81 10.23
N LEU A 183 7.34 -16.20 9.93
CA LEU A 183 6.70 -17.27 10.68
C LEU A 183 7.55 -18.51 10.40
N HIS A 184 8.28 -18.99 11.38
CA HIS A 184 9.14 -20.20 11.33
C HIS A 184 8.37 -21.49 10.96
N THR A 185 7.47 -21.42 9.99
CA THR A 185 6.72 -22.57 9.50
C THR A 185 6.51 -22.46 7.99
N GLY A 186 7.41 -23.10 7.24
CA GLY A 186 7.14 -23.68 5.93
C GLY A 186 6.55 -22.76 4.86
N ILE A 187 7.07 -22.89 3.66
CA ILE A 187 6.65 -22.35 2.35
C ILE A 187 5.44 -21.41 2.43
N SER A 188 5.70 -20.11 2.33
CA SER A 188 4.67 -19.06 2.28
C SER A 188 3.54 -19.45 1.31
N ARG A 189 2.28 -19.15 1.66
CA ARG A 189 1.15 -19.31 0.73
C ARG A 189 1.38 -18.57 -0.60
N ALA A 190 2.10 -17.46 -0.58
CA ALA A 190 2.52 -16.74 -1.78
C ALA A 190 3.43 -17.58 -2.68
N ASP A 191 4.39 -18.31 -2.10
CA ASP A 191 5.23 -19.25 -2.86
C ASP A 191 4.41 -20.41 -3.38
N LYS A 192 3.41 -20.87 -2.62
CA LYS A 192 2.48 -21.91 -3.05
C LYS A 192 1.58 -21.42 -4.18
N PHE A 193 1.08 -20.19 -4.09
CA PHE A 193 0.28 -19.58 -5.15
C PHE A 193 1.10 -19.37 -6.42
N MET A 194 2.35 -18.93 -6.30
CA MET A 194 3.29 -18.77 -7.43
C MET A 194 3.64 -20.13 -8.06
N LEU A 195 3.86 -21.16 -7.24
CA LEU A 195 4.09 -22.54 -7.70
C LEU A 195 2.85 -23.12 -8.39
N ASP A 196 1.65 -22.88 -7.88
CA ASP A 196 0.39 -23.34 -8.47
C ASP A 196 0.07 -22.60 -9.77
N ALA A 197 0.36 -21.30 -9.85
CA ALA A 197 0.23 -20.52 -11.09
C ALA A 197 1.21 -21.01 -12.17
N GLN A 198 2.46 -21.34 -11.81
CA GLN A 198 3.44 -21.95 -12.71
C GLN A 198 3.01 -23.34 -13.17
N ARG A 199 2.49 -24.18 -12.25
CA ARG A 199 1.97 -25.53 -12.58
C ARG A 199 0.75 -25.47 -13.53
N LYS A 200 -0.17 -24.53 -13.33
CA LYS A 200 -1.31 -24.31 -14.24
C LYS A 200 -0.86 -23.83 -15.60
N GLY A 201 0.14 -22.95 -15.68
CA GLY A 201 0.75 -22.48 -16.93
C GLY A 201 1.44 -23.62 -17.71
N HIS A 202 2.14 -24.52 -17.04
CA HIS A 202 2.79 -25.68 -17.66
C HIS A 202 1.79 -26.75 -18.14
N LYS A 203 0.70 -26.99 -17.38
CA LYS A 203 -0.36 -27.91 -17.81
C LYS A 203 -1.07 -27.41 -19.08
N LYS A 204 -1.30 -26.10 -19.19
CA LYS A 204 -1.92 -25.50 -20.38
C LYS A 204 -1.02 -25.59 -21.62
N LYS A 205 0.30 -25.44 -21.47
CA LYS A 205 1.27 -25.63 -22.57
C LYS A 205 1.35 -27.09 -23.02
N ARG A 206 1.31 -28.06 -22.09
CA ARG A 206 1.35 -29.48 -22.43
C ARG A 206 0.08 -29.98 -23.15
N ALA A 207 -1.09 -29.43 -22.79
CA ALA A 207 -2.36 -29.78 -23.46
C ALA A 207 -2.44 -29.27 -24.91
N VAL A 208 -1.75 -28.18 -25.23
CA VAL A 208 -1.69 -27.63 -26.60
C VAL A 208 -0.74 -28.43 -27.49
N PHE A 209 0.31 -29.05 -26.94
CA PHE A 209 1.28 -29.85 -27.72
C PHE A 209 0.82 -31.30 -27.97
N ASN A 210 -0.17 -31.80 -27.26
CA ASN A 210 -0.68 -33.15 -27.45
C ASN A 210 -1.89 -33.23 -28.38
N ASN A 211 -2.29 -32.14 -29.02
CA ASN A 211 -3.41 -32.05 -29.97
C ASN A 211 -2.96 -31.61 -31.40
N ILE A 212 -1.69 -31.84 -31.77
CA ILE A 212 -1.17 -31.67 -33.13
C ILE A 212 -0.69 -33.02 -33.65
#